data_35af1cd6bd43e6e0379cb519e0584173
#
_entry.id   35af1cd6bd43e6e0379cb519e0584173
#
_cell.length_a   1.000
_cell.length_b   1.000
_cell.length_c   1.000
_cell.angle_alpha   90.00
_cell.angle_beta   90.00
_cell.angle_gamma   90.00
#
_symmetry.space_group_name_H-M   'P 1'
#
loop_
_entity.id
_entity.type
_entity.pdbx_description
1 polymer ?
#
loop_
_entity_poly.entity_id
_entity_poly.type
_entity_poly.pdbx_seq_one_letter_code
_entity_poly.pdbx_strand_id
1 'polypeptide(L)'
;MENRMKSISQRIEEHASPTPSRWREMFDFLETNKSWLRHSQNIAMLMLDRMEELGMSQKQLAEKMNCSPQYISKVLRGRENLSLETLTKIENALEISIIKEEPMAV
;
A
#
# COMPACT_ATOMS: atom_id res chain seq x y z
N MET A 1 -10.28 19.10 -21.86
CA MET A 1 -10.10 18.65 -21.87
C MET A 1 -9.08 18.33 -21.46
N GLU A 2 -8.67 17.96 -21.26
CA GLU A 2 -7.76 17.71 -20.89
C GLU A 2 -7.43 17.48 -19.65
N ASN A 3 -7.92 17.36 -18.80
CA ASN A 3 -7.69 17.29 -17.46
C ASN A 3 -7.26 16.01 -16.92
N ARG A 4 -7.65 14.91 -17.48
CA ARG A 4 -7.28 13.62 -16.97
C ARG A 4 -5.79 13.35 -17.14
N MET A 5 -5.13 14.20 -17.93
CA MET A 5 -3.68 14.06 -18.14
C MET A 5 -2.87 14.99 -17.28
N LYS A 6 -3.52 15.69 -16.36
CA LYS A 6 -2.79 16.62 -15.50
C LYS A 6 -1.87 15.90 -14.54
N SER A 7 -0.72 16.46 -14.31
CA SER A 7 0.21 15.95 -13.32
C SER A 7 -0.33 16.22 -11.92
N ILE A 8 0.27 15.55 -10.94
CA ILE A 8 -0.10 15.79 -9.55
C ILE A 8 0.10 17.24 -9.18
N SER A 9 1.19 17.84 -9.69
CA SER A 9 1.45 19.25 -9.45
C SER A 9 0.31 20.14 -9.91
N GLN A 10 -0.15 19.88 -11.13
CA GLN A 10 -1.23 20.68 -11.69
C GLN A 10 -2.51 20.52 -10.90
N ARG A 11 -2.80 19.33 -10.42
CA ARG A 11 -3.98 19.11 -9.61
C ARG A 11 -3.91 19.85 -8.30
N ILE A 12 -2.75 19.88 -7.69
CA ILE A 12 -2.54 20.62 -6.45
C ILE A 12 -2.77 22.09 -6.69
N GLU A 13 -2.23 22.62 -7.79
CA GLU A 13 -2.40 24.02 -8.11
C GLU A 13 -3.86 24.38 -8.29
N GLU A 14 -4.62 23.51 -8.92
CA GLU A 14 -6.02 23.82 -9.19
C GLU A 14 -6.89 23.72 -7.96
N HIS A 15 -6.60 22.75 -7.10
CA HIS A 15 -7.52 22.46 -6.01
C HIS A 15 -7.08 23.04 -4.68
N ALA A 16 -5.84 23.38 -4.56
CA ALA A 16 -5.30 23.71 -3.26
C ALA A 16 -4.49 24.99 -3.23
N SER A 17 -4.40 25.72 -4.32
CA SER A 17 -3.61 26.95 -4.37
C SER A 17 -2.28 26.71 -3.68
N PRO A 18 -1.37 25.97 -4.28
CA PRO A 18 -0.18 25.51 -3.59
C PRO A 18 0.66 26.70 -3.11
N THR A 19 1.02 26.64 -1.85
CA THR A 19 1.95 27.58 -1.25
C THR A 19 3.29 26.85 -1.10
N PRO A 20 4.38 27.60 -0.99
CA PRO A 20 5.68 26.95 -0.75
C PRO A 20 5.66 26.06 0.50
N SER A 21 4.93 26.48 1.55
CA SER A 21 4.86 25.68 2.76
C SER A 21 4.15 24.36 2.52
N ARG A 22 3.11 24.37 1.69
CA ARG A 22 2.36 23.16 1.38
C ARG A 22 3.22 22.17 0.61
N TRP A 23 3.98 22.67 -0.37
CA TRP A 23 4.93 21.85 -1.10
C TRP A 23 5.97 21.25 -0.17
N ARG A 24 6.47 22.06 0.74
CA ARG A 24 7.48 21.64 1.69
C ARG A 24 6.94 20.54 2.61
N GLU A 25 5.71 20.71 3.08
CA GLU A 25 5.09 19.70 3.92
C GLU A 25 4.95 18.38 3.19
N MET A 26 4.57 18.42 1.92
CA MET A 26 4.44 17.22 1.12
C MET A 26 5.79 16.52 0.94
N PHE A 27 6.82 17.28 0.60
CA PHE A 27 8.15 16.72 0.45
C PHE A 27 8.67 16.14 1.75
N ASP A 28 8.45 16.84 2.85
CA ASP A 28 8.87 16.37 4.16
C ASP A 28 8.18 15.06 4.52
N PHE A 29 6.88 14.98 4.25
CA PHE A 29 6.13 13.75 4.51
C PHE A 29 6.72 12.60 3.71
N LEU A 30 6.95 12.79 2.41
CA LEU A 30 7.46 11.73 1.55
C LEU A 30 8.86 11.30 1.98
N GLU A 31 9.73 12.27 2.30
CA GLU A 31 11.08 11.94 2.75
C GLU A 31 11.06 11.18 4.06
N THR A 32 10.23 11.64 5.01
CA THR A 32 10.16 11.02 6.33
C THR A 32 9.59 9.61 6.24
N ASN A 33 8.67 9.37 5.33
CA ASN A 33 7.93 8.11 5.29
C ASN A 33 8.38 7.16 4.19
N LYS A 34 9.42 7.50 3.44
CA LYS A 34 9.78 6.71 2.26
C LYS A 34 10.16 5.27 2.58
N SER A 35 10.70 5.04 3.77
CA SER A 35 11.12 3.68 4.13
C SER A 35 9.93 2.74 4.27
N TRP A 36 8.93 3.15 5.04
CA TRP A 36 7.78 2.26 5.23
C TRP A 36 6.90 2.24 3.98
N LEU A 37 6.85 3.34 3.20
CA LEU A 37 6.13 3.34 1.93
C LEU A 37 6.73 2.32 0.97
N ARG A 38 8.05 2.20 0.95
CA ARG A 38 8.71 1.20 0.11
C ARG A 38 8.30 -0.20 0.54
N HIS A 39 8.23 -0.44 1.84
CA HIS A 39 7.77 -1.74 2.34
C HIS A 39 6.32 -2.00 1.92
N SER A 40 5.46 -0.99 2.02
CA SER A 40 4.07 -1.14 1.62
C SER A 40 3.96 -1.49 0.14
N GLN A 41 4.76 -0.86 -0.70
CA GLN A 41 4.79 -1.15 -2.14
C GLN A 41 5.29 -2.57 -2.41
N ASN A 42 6.35 -2.98 -1.72
CA ASN A 42 6.88 -4.32 -1.90
C ASN A 42 5.86 -5.38 -1.48
N ILE A 43 5.16 -5.13 -0.39
CA ILE A 43 4.13 -6.05 0.08
C ILE A 43 3.00 -6.14 -0.94
N ALA A 44 2.57 -4.99 -1.49
CA ALA A 44 1.53 -4.98 -2.50
C ALA A 44 1.93 -5.81 -3.71
N MET A 45 3.19 -5.71 -4.14
CA MET A 45 3.68 -6.49 -5.29
C MET A 45 3.71 -7.98 -4.97
N LEU A 46 4.17 -8.35 -3.78
CA LEU A 46 4.16 -9.75 -3.36
C LEU A 46 2.74 -10.30 -3.35
N MET A 47 1.80 -9.51 -2.86
CA MET A 47 0.40 -9.92 -2.84
C MET A 47 -0.14 -10.14 -4.24
N LEU A 48 0.12 -9.19 -5.14
CA LEU A 48 -0.37 -9.28 -6.51
C LEU A 48 0.20 -10.51 -7.21
N ASP A 49 1.49 -10.75 -7.05
CA ASP A 49 2.13 -11.92 -7.65
C ASP A 49 1.51 -13.21 -7.14
N ARG A 50 1.31 -13.30 -5.82
CA ARG A 50 0.77 -14.50 -5.23
C ARG A 50 -0.69 -14.71 -5.60
N MET A 51 -1.46 -13.61 -5.62
CA MET A 51 -2.86 -13.70 -6.04
C MET A 51 -2.96 -14.21 -7.46
N GLU A 52 -2.06 -13.75 -8.33
CA GLU A 52 -2.04 -14.23 -9.71
C GLU A 52 -1.72 -15.72 -9.76
N GLU A 53 -0.71 -16.16 -9.01
CA GLU A 53 -0.35 -17.57 -8.95
C GLU A 53 -1.53 -18.45 -8.51
N LEU A 54 -2.30 -17.94 -7.54
CA LEU A 54 -3.41 -18.70 -6.97
C LEU A 54 -4.71 -18.51 -7.74
N GLY A 55 -4.74 -17.60 -8.71
CA GLY A 55 -5.98 -17.26 -9.39
C GLY A 55 -7.00 -16.65 -8.45
N MET A 56 -6.54 -15.89 -7.46
CA MET A 56 -7.38 -15.35 -6.41
C MET A 56 -7.76 -13.90 -6.70
N SER A 57 -9.05 -13.59 -6.62
CA SER A 57 -9.53 -12.24 -6.81
C SER A 57 -9.43 -11.43 -5.52
N GLN A 58 -9.57 -10.11 -5.64
CA GLN A 58 -9.59 -9.25 -4.47
C GLN A 58 -10.75 -9.61 -3.54
N LYS A 59 -11.89 -9.96 -4.11
CA LYS A 59 -13.05 -10.35 -3.33
C LYS A 59 -12.74 -11.61 -2.54
N GLN A 60 -12.12 -12.59 -3.18
CA GLN A 60 -11.77 -13.84 -2.50
C GLN A 60 -10.76 -13.62 -1.39
N LEU A 61 -9.77 -12.76 -1.64
CA LEU A 61 -8.80 -12.45 -0.61
C LEU A 61 -9.46 -11.74 0.57
N ALA A 62 -10.36 -10.81 0.26
CA ALA A 62 -11.08 -10.09 1.31
C ALA A 62 -11.87 -11.03 2.18
N GLU A 63 -12.51 -12.03 1.58
CA GLU A 63 -13.25 -13.03 2.33
C GLU A 63 -12.33 -13.81 3.25
N LYS A 64 -11.17 -14.21 2.74
CA LYS A 64 -10.22 -14.95 3.56
C LYS A 64 -9.68 -14.13 4.72
N MET A 65 -9.52 -12.83 4.51
CA MET A 65 -8.99 -11.95 5.53
C MET A 65 -10.07 -11.33 6.40
N ASN A 66 -11.34 -11.64 6.09
CA ASN A 66 -12.49 -11.11 6.82
C ASN A 66 -12.48 -9.58 6.82
N CYS A 67 -12.30 -9.00 5.63
CA CYS A 67 -12.32 -7.56 5.45
C CYS A 67 -13.02 -7.23 4.15
N SER A 68 -13.13 -5.95 3.82
CA SER A 68 -13.83 -5.54 2.61
C SER A 68 -12.92 -5.60 1.40
N PRO A 69 -13.49 -5.83 0.19
CA PRO A 69 -12.69 -5.74 -1.03
C PRO A 69 -12.09 -4.35 -1.23
N GLN A 70 -12.77 -3.32 -0.75
CA GLN A 70 -12.24 -1.95 -0.84
C GLN A 70 -10.95 -1.82 -0.04
N TYR A 71 -10.88 -2.46 1.12
CA TYR A 71 -9.67 -2.44 1.91
C TYR A 71 -8.53 -3.15 1.19
N ILE A 72 -8.81 -4.29 0.57
CA ILE A 72 -7.80 -5.01 -0.22
C ILE A 72 -7.30 -4.12 -1.35
N SER A 73 -8.21 -3.46 -2.06
CA SER A 73 -7.82 -2.54 -3.13
C SER A 73 -6.90 -1.45 -2.60
N LYS A 74 -7.19 -0.95 -1.41
CA LYS A 74 -6.39 0.10 -0.78
C LYS A 74 -4.99 -0.39 -0.45
N VAL A 75 -4.89 -1.59 0.12
CA VAL A 75 -3.59 -2.19 0.43
C VAL A 75 -2.77 -2.40 -0.83
N LEU A 76 -3.42 -2.85 -1.90
CA LEU A 76 -2.71 -3.13 -3.15
C LEU A 76 -2.19 -1.89 -3.86
N ARG A 77 -2.61 -0.70 -3.43
CA ARG A 77 -2.04 0.53 -3.96
C ARG A 77 -0.65 0.83 -3.39
N GLY A 78 -0.27 0.12 -2.33
CA GLY A 78 1.08 0.26 -1.79
C GLY A 78 1.31 1.52 -1.00
N ARG A 79 0.28 2.05 -0.36
CA ARG A 79 0.40 3.28 0.42
C ARG A 79 -0.12 3.14 1.85
N GLU A 80 -0.49 1.92 2.25
CA GLU A 80 -1.05 1.70 3.58
C GLU A 80 0.05 1.39 4.58
N ASN A 81 -0.08 1.98 5.75
CA ASN A 81 0.78 1.65 6.87
C ASN A 81 0.13 0.45 7.57
N LEU A 82 0.61 -0.73 7.24
CA LEU A 82 -0.03 -1.97 7.65
C LEU A 82 0.36 -2.35 9.06
N SER A 83 -0.62 -2.75 9.85
CA SER A 83 -0.35 -3.25 11.19
C SER A 83 0.21 -4.66 11.10
N LEU A 84 0.85 -5.10 12.18
CA LEU A 84 1.34 -6.48 12.26
C LEU A 84 0.20 -7.47 12.14
N GLU A 85 -0.94 -7.13 12.71
CA GLU A 85 -2.11 -7.99 12.60
C GLU A 85 -2.53 -8.17 11.15
N THR A 86 -2.59 -7.07 10.40
CA THR A 86 -2.95 -7.14 8.98
C THR A 86 -1.92 -7.93 8.19
N LEU A 87 -0.63 -7.70 8.47
CA LEU A 87 0.43 -8.44 7.79
C LEU A 87 0.29 -9.95 8.03
N THR A 88 -0.02 -10.33 9.26
CA THR A 88 -0.21 -11.73 9.59
C THR A 88 -1.41 -12.32 8.84
N LYS A 89 -2.49 -11.56 8.73
CA LYS A 89 -3.66 -12.01 7.97
C LYS A 89 -3.33 -12.22 6.50
N ILE A 90 -2.52 -11.33 5.93
CA ILE A 90 -2.09 -11.46 4.54
C ILE A 90 -1.25 -12.72 4.39
N GLU A 91 -0.29 -12.92 5.29
CA GLU A 91 0.57 -14.10 5.22
C GLU A 91 -0.24 -15.38 5.26
N ASN A 92 -1.22 -15.45 6.17
CA ASN A 92 -2.02 -16.64 6.32
C ASN A 92 -2.94 -16.85 5.12
N ALA A 93 -3.54 -15.79 4.60
CA ALA A 93 -4.48 -15.92 3.49
C ALA A 93 -3.79 -16.31 2.19
N LEU A 94 -2.60 -15.82 1.95
CA LEU A 94 -1.87 -16.06 0.71
C LEU A 94 -0.77 -17.10 0.87
N GLU A 95 -0.53 -17.56 2.08
CA GLU A 95 0.52 -18.55 2.39
C GLU A 95 1.87 -18.06 1.89
N ILE A 96 2.21 -16.84 2.27
CA ILE A 96 3.50 -16.23 1.98
C ILE A 96 4.13 -15.74 3.26
N SER A 97 5.44 -15.47 3.20
CA SER A 97 6.18 -14.95 4.34
C SER A 97 6.55 -13.51 4.03
N ILE A 98 6.05 -12.60 4.85
CA ILE A 98 6.37 -11.17 4.72
C ILE A 98 7.29 -10.77 5.86
N ILE A 99 6.90 -11.12 7.07
CA ILE A 99 7.69 -10.82 8.26
C ILE A 99 8.68 -11.95 8.43
N LYS A 100 9.95 -11.59 8.43
CA LYS A 100 11.00 -12.60 8.58
C LYS A 100 11.20 -12.87 10.06
N GLU A 101 10.91 -14.09 10.46
CA GLU A 101 11.16 -14.48 11.82
C GLU A 101 12.54 -15.09 11.93
N GLU A 102 13.31 -14.62 12.88
CA GLU A 102 14.61 -15.21 13.14
C GLU A 102 14.47 -16.13 14.36
N PRO A 103 15.10 -17.31 14.31
CA PRO A 103 15.05 -18.21 15.47
C PRO A 103 15.64 -17.50 16.65
N MET A 104 14.92 -17.55 17.78
CA MET A 104 15.48 -17.01 18.99
C MET A 104 16.61 -17.89 19.44
N ALA A 105 17.73 -17.24 19.74
CA ALA A 105 18.86 -17.96 20.31
C ALA A 105 18.46 -18.38 21.73
N VAL A 106 18.53 -19.66 21.96
CA VAL A 106 18.19 -20.19 23.27
C VAL A 106 19.43 -20.72 23.92
#